data_304e01e03252966b94f8bfd2920b0f2a
#
_entry.id   304e01e03252966b94f8bfd2920b0f2a
#
_cell.length_a   1.000
_cell.length_b   1.000
_cell.length_c   1.000
_cell.angle_alpha   90.00
_cell.angle_beta   90.00
_cell.angle_gamma   90.00
#
_symmetry.space_group_name_H-M   'P 1'
#
loop_
_entity.id
_entity.type
_entity.pdbx_description
1 polymer ?
#
loop_
_entity_poly.entity_id
_entity_poly.type
_entity_poly.pdbx_seq_one_letter_code
_entity_poly.pdbx_strand_id
1 'polypeptide(L)'
;ALNSLQSNSATIEAIRRSGKTVNELNEPEMTEYLQRIGHRRDELDRLNVIHITGTKGKGSTAAFCDALLQKARPPGAGKIGLYTSPHMVAARERIRIDGVPISEADFAKFFWEVWDRLEQNPHRALETTPLRPVYFRFMTILAFHVFISLEVSATLLEVGIGGMYDSTNIVQHPVVTGVTALGLDHTAILGHTLEEVAWQKAGIFKPGVPALSVEQPENAQAVLQKYAKQVQASSFQVVPVNRDLLHVKLGLPGDHQYSNASLALELIRTFVLSDIGKHRFPGASEKLGCTGASVPDLARVALSSAFWPGRCQVVPAKEAFHATYYLDGAHTVESVRVCVQWFVRETAQNKQPKVLVFNCTNGRSANFLLASMLEELKKCQVDAQTFFRRVFFCTNNTYADGGSASDLMS
;
A
#
# COMPACT_ATOMS: atom_id res chain seq x y z
N ALA A 1 21.96 -11.21 -1.73
CA ALA A 1 21.13 -11.92 -0.74
C ALA A 1 19.64 -11.63 -0.97
N LEU A 2 19.16 -10.36 -0.83
CA LEU A 2 17.72 -10.05 -0.96
C LEU A 2 17.14 -10.46 -2.33
N ASN A 3 17.85 -10.21 -3.43
CA ASN A 3 17.40 -10.58 -4.78
C ASN A 3 17.32 -12.11 -4.99
N SER A 4 18.08 -12.91 -4.24
CA SER A 4 17.97 -14.36 -4.32
C SER A 4 16.68 -14.94 -3.73
N LEU A 5 15.90 -14.11 -3.00
CA LEU A 5 14.60 -14.49 -2.46
C LEU A 5 13.44 -14.23 -3.44
N GLN A 6 13.72 -13.61 -4.57
CA GLN A 6 12.68 -13.35 -5.56
C GLN A 6 12.22 -14.68 -6.17
N SER A 7 10.91 -14.90 -6.15
CA SER A 7 10.31 -16.06 -6.81
C SER A 7 10.37 -15.85 -8.32
N ASN A 8 10.93 -16.82 -9.04
CA ASN A 8 10.89 -16.76 -10.49
C ASN A 8 9.46 -16.99 -11.01
N SER A 9 9.17 -16.47 -12.20
CA SER A 9 7.85 -16.61 -12.83
C SER A 9 7.47 -18.07 -13.02
N ALA A 10 8.44 -18.95 -13.28
CA ALA A 10 8.24 -20.39 -13.40
C ALA A 10 7.78 -21.03 -12.08
N THR A 11 8.34 -20.63 -10.96
CA THR A 11 7.89 -21.09 -9.63
C THR A 11 6.46 -20.63 -9.34
N ILE A 12 6.13 -19.38 -9.63
CA ILE A 12 4.78 -18.84 -9.47
C ILE A 12 3.80 -19.57 -10.39
N GLU A 13 4.19 -19.86 -11.64
CA GLU A 13 3.37 -20.61 -12.58
C GLU A 13 3.20 -22.08 -12.19
N ALA A 14 4.24 -22.72 -11.66
CA ALA A 14 4.16 -24.08 -11.13
C ALA A 14 3.20 -24.17 -9.94
N ILE A 15 3.23 -23.20 -9.04
CA ILE A 15 2.29 -23.06 -7.93
C ILE A 15 0.86 -22.88 -8.47
N ARG A 16 0.66 -22.01 -9.47
CA ARG A 16 -0.65 -21.82 -10.12
C ARG A 16 -1.17 -23.10 -10.79
N ARG A 17 -0.32 -23.86 -11.45
CA ARG A 17 -0.69 -25.12 -12.13
C ARG A 17 -0.97 -26.26 -11.15
N SER A 18 -0.37 -26.25 -9.97
CA SER A 18 -0.56 -27.33 -8.98
C SER A 18 -1.95 -27.38 -8.37
N GLY A 19 -2.77 -26.33 -8.58
CA GLY A 19 -4.13 -26.22 -7.99
C GLY A 19 -4.15 -26.26 -6.46
N LYS A 20 -2.98 -26.37 -5.82
CA LYS A 20 -2.88 -26.33 -4.36
C LYS A 20 -3.18 -24.92 -3.90
N THR A 21 -4.10 -24.80 -3.00
CA THR A 21 -4.39 -23.58 -2.23
C THR A 21 -3.17 -23.27 -1.35
N VAL A 22 -2.13 -22.68 -1.97
CA VAL A 22 -0.92 -22.15 -1.29
C VAL A 22 -1.28 -21.19 -0.17
N ASN A 23 -2.51 -20.77 -0.15
CA ASN A 23 -3.08 -19.74 0.69
C ASN A 23 -3.26 -20.19 2.16
N GLU A 24 -3.71 -21.42 2.42
CA GLU A 24 -3.98 -21.87 3.79
C GLU A 24 -2.74 -22.07 4.65
N LEU A 25 -1.59 -22.32 4.02
CA LEU A 25 -0.32 -22.48 4.71
C LEU A 25 0.37 -21.14 5.00
N ASN A 26 -0.12 -20.02 4.46
CA ASN A 26 0.57 -18.73 4.60
C ASN A 26 0.69 -18.28 6.06
N GLU A 27 -0.40 -18.35 6.82
CA GLU A 27 -0.40 -17.93 8.23
C GLU A 27 0.46 -18.85 9.11
N PRO A 28 0.37 -20.19 9.04
CA PRO A 28 1.26 -21.09 9.75
C PRO A 28 2.75 -20.88 9.40
N GLU A 29 3.08 -20.76 8.12
CA GLU A 29 4.47 -20.53 7.67
C GLU A 29 5.01 -19.18 8.15
N MET A 30 4.22 -18.11 8.08
CA MET A 30 4.63 -16.79 8.58
C MET A 30 4.85 -16.80 10.09
N THR A 31 4.02 -17.53 10.83
CA THR A 31 4.17 -17.71 12.28
C THR A 31 5.45 -18.46 12.59
N GLU A 32 5.76 -19.53 11.84
CA GLU A 32 7.01 -20.27 11.98
C GLU A 32 8.23 -19.39 11.70
N TYR A 33 8.22 -18.58 10.64
CA TYR A 33 9.33 -17.66 10.36
C TYR A 33 9.52 -16.64 11.47
N LEU A 34 8.44 -16.08 12.04
CA LEU A 34 8.53 -15.18 13.20
C LEU A 34 9.21 -15.87 14.38
N GLN A 35 8.79 -17.10 14.71
CA GLN A 35 9.37 -17.87 15.81
C GLN A 35 10.87 -18.16 15.58
N ARG A 36 11.25 -18.50 14.35
CA ARG A 36 12.65 -18.78 14.00
C ARG A 36 13.55 -17.56 14.12
N ILE A 37 13.01 -16.35 13.97
CA ILE A 37 13.77 -15.12 14.22
C ILE A 37 13.65 -14.61 15.66
N GLY A 38 13.02 -15.39 16.55
CA GLY A 38 12.96 -15.11 17.99
C GLY A 38 11.78 -14.22 18.42
N HIS A 39 10.74 -14.09 17.58
CA HIS A 39 9.52 -13.36 17.94
C HIS A 39 8.33 -14.29 18.09
N ARG A 40 7.43 -13.94 18.98
CA ARG A 40 6.14 -14.59 19.11
C ARG A 40 5.08 -13.79 18.36
N ARG A 41 4.04 -14.48 17.90
CA ARG A 41 2.95 -13.83 17.15
C ARG A 41 2.20 -12.78 17.98
N ASP A 42 2.01 -13.02 19.27
CA ASP A 42 1.33 -12.09 20.18
C ASP A 42 2.12 -10.79 20.42
N GLU A 43 3.43 -10.75 20.12
CA GLU A 43 4.20 -9.52 20.15
C GLU A 43 3.78 -8.51 19.07
N LEU A 44 3.14 -8.98 17.99
CA LEU A 44 2.61 -8.12 16.94
C LEU A 44 1.47 -7.21 17.45
N ASP A 45 0.78 -7.60 18.50
CA ASP A 45 -0.30 -6.79 19.09
C ASP A 45 0.23 -5.47 19.67
N ARG A 46 1.52 -5.47 20.13
CA ARG A 46 2.18 -4.26 20.65
C ARG A 46 2.45 -3.21 19.59
N LEU A 47 2.40 -3.60 18.32
CA LEU A 47 2.62 -2.71 17.17
C LEU A 47 1.43 -1.79 16.89
N ASN A 48 0.28 -2.01 17.55
CA ASN A 48 -0.93 -1.20 17.45
C ASN A 48 -1.31 -0.91 15.99
N VAL A 49 -1.61 -1.96 15.25
CA VAL A 49 -1.69 -1.95 13.79
C VAL A 49 -2.98 -1.30 13.29
N ILE A 50 -2.84 -0.42 12.32
CA ILE A 50 -3.90 0.06 11.41
C ILE A 50 -3.69 -0.70 10.09
N HIS A 51 -4.56 -1.66 9.77
CA HIS A 51 -4.38 -2.59 8.67
C HIS A 51 -5.21 -2.18 7.45
N ILE A 52 -4.59 -1.97 6.29
CA ILE A 52 -5.22 -1.38 5.11
C ILE A 52 -5.10 -2.31 3.92
N THR A 53 -6.25 -2.67 3.33
CA THR A 53 -6.35 -3.40 2.05
C THR A 53 -7.17 -2.63 1.02
N GLY A 54 -7.24 -3.16 -0.18
CA GLY A 54 -8.00 -2.63 -1.31
C GLY A 54 -7.35 -2.96 -2.65
N THR A 55 -8.02 -2.66 -3.74
CA THR A 55 -7.42 -2.80 -5.07
C THR A 55 -6.60 -1.57 -5.42
N LYS A 56 -7.19 -0.40 -5.29
CA LYS A 56 -6.55 0.90 -5.56
C LYS A 56 -6.62 1.78 -4.30
N GLY A 57 -5.61 2.61 -4.08
CA GLY A 57 -5.61 3.59 -3.01
C GLY A 57 -4.95 3.17 -1.70
N LYS A 58 -4.56 1.91 -1.50
CA LYS A 58 -3.92 1.43 -0.26
C LYS A 58 -2.75 2.31 0.21
N GLY A 59 -1.71 2.42 -0.62
CA GLY A 59 -0.52 3.23 -0.30
C GLY A 59 -0.83 4.73 -0.15
N SER A 60 -1.78 5.28 -0.93
CA SER A 60 -2.23 6.68 -0.76
C SER A 60 -2.95 6.87 0.56
N THR A 61 -3.86 5.96 0.94
CA THR A 61 -4.54 5.98 2.23
C THR A 61 -3.53 5.85 3.38
N ALA A 62 -2.57 4.93 3.26
CA ALA A 62 -1.50 4.78 4.26
C ALA A 62 -0.64 6.06 4.38
N ALA A 63 -0.32 6.72 3.27
CA ALA A 63 0.40 8.00 3.28
C ALA A 63 -0.40 9.14 3.95
N PHE A 64 -1.71 9.22 3.69
CA PHE A 64 -2.58 10.17 4.39
C PHE A 64 -2.70 9.84 5.88
N CYS A 65 -2.82 8.56 6.26
CA CYS A 65 -2.80 8.13 7.65
C CYS A 65 -1.50 8.54 8.36
N ASP A 66 -0.36 8.31 7.70
CA ASP A 66 0.95 8.69 8.24
C ASP A 66 1.03 10.21 8.46
N ALA A 67 0.67 11.01 7.45
CA ALA A 67 0.67 12.46 7.57
C ALA A 67 -0.23 12.97 8.71
N LEU A 68 -1.42 12.40 8.86
CA LEU A 68 -2.36 12.74 9.93
C LEU A 68 -1.79 12.39 11.30
N LEU A 69 -1.29 11.18 11.47
CA LEU A 69 -0.78 10.69 12.76
C LEU A 69 0.51 11.42 13.17
N GLN A 70 1.43 11.67 12.22
CA GLN A 70 2.63 12.47 12.44
C GLN A 70 2.29 13.88 12.94
N LYS A 71 1.28 14.52 12.32
CA LYS A 71 0.88 15.88 12.66
C LYS A 71 0.15 15.97 14.01
N ALA A 72 -0.64 14.94 14.32
CA ALA A 72 -1.39 14.88 15.59
C ALA A 72 -0.50 14.41 16.77
N ARG A 73 0.64 13.76 16.47
CA ARG A 73 1.55 13.19 17.47
C ARG A 73 1.96 14.23 18.52
N PRO A 74 1.78 13.94 19.82
CA PRO A 74 2.27 14.83 20.88
C PRO A 74 3.79 14.67 21.06
N PRO A 75 4.47 15.70 21.62
CA PRO A 75 5.86 15.59 22.01
C PRO A 75 6.07 14.39 22.97
N GLY A 76 7.11 13.61 22.71
CA GLY A 76 7.44 12.42 23.54
C GLY A 76 6.65 11.14 23.20
N ALA A 77 5.66 11.20 22.30
CA ALA A 77 5.07 9.97 21.79
C ALA A 77 6.08 9.15 20.98
N GLY A 78 5.93 7.83 21.03
CA GLY A 78 6.85 6.91 20.36
C GLY A 78 6.80 7.01 18.83
N LYS A 79 7.65 6.23 18.18
CA LYS A 79 7.81 6.18 16.73
C LYS A 79 6.56 5.63 16.02
N ILE A 80 6.38 6.03 14.78
CA ILE A 80 5.33 5.51 13.90
C ILE A 80 6.00 4.69 12.82
N GLY A 81 5.60 3.42 12.69
CA GLY A 81 6.02 2.52 11.63
C GLY A 81 5.04 2.55 10.45
N LEU A 82 5.56 2.45 9.24
CA LEU A 82 4.76 2.29 8.02
C LEU A 82 5.39 1.22 7.13
N TYR A 83 4.60 0.21 6.78
CA TYR A 83 4.95 -0.82 5.80
C TYR A 83 4.06 -0.74 4.58
N THR A 84 4.68 -0.63 3.40
CA THR A 84 3.99 -0.48 2.11
C THR A 84 4.67 -1.24 1.00
N SER A 85 3.97 -1.43 -0.12
CA SER A 85 4.52 -2.03 -1.34
C SER A 85 3.79 -1.55 -2.61
N PRO A 86 4.49 -1.54 -3.77
CA PRO A 86 5.92 -1.77 -3.96
C PRO A 86 6.77 -0.55 -3.58
N HIS A 87 8.10 -0.65 -3.70
CA HIS A 87 9.02 0.50 -3.65
C HIS A 87 9.27 1.07 -5.06
N MET A 88 9.82 2.27 -5.12
CA MET A 88 10.17 2.93 -6.39
C MET A 88 11.63 2.66 -6.81
N VAL A 89 12.57 2.82 -5.90
CA VAL A 89 14.01 2.70 -6.17
C VAL A 89 14.67 1.67 -5.26
N ALA A 90 14.45 1.75 -3.95
CA ALA A 90 15.16 0.93 -2.97
C ALA A 90 14.18 0.16 -2.07
N ALA A 91 14.48 -1.13 -1.81
CA ALA A 91 13.64 -2.00 -0.99
C ALA A 91 13.33 -1.41 0.41
N ARG A 92 14.26 -0.62 0.98
CA ARG A 92 14.09 0.04 2.28
C ARG A 92 12.94 1.06 2.33
N GLU A 93 12.48 1.56 1.16
CA GLU A 93 11.32 2.45 1.08
C GLU A 93 10.03 1.78 1.58
N ARG A 94 9.98 0.44 1.57
CA ARG A 94 8.84 -0.33 2.09
C ARG A 94 8.70 -0.25 3.60
N ILE A 95 9.77 0.10 4.31
CA ILE A 95 9.80 0.21 5.77
C ILE A 95 10.17 1.64 6.12
N ARG A 96 9.22 2.36 6.68
CA ARG A 96 9.41 3.75 7.07
C ARG A 96 9.23 3.91 8.58
N ILE A 97 10.03 4.78 9.15
CA ILE A 97 9.93 5.21 10.54
C ILE A 97 9.75 6.72 10.55
N ASP A 98 8.71 7.19 11.21
CA ASP A 98 8.39 8.62 11.31
C ASP A 98 8.32 9.32 9.93
N GLY A 99 7.68 8.66 8.95
CA GLY A 99 7.45 9.19 7.61
C GLY A 99 8.62 9.05 6.63
N VAL A 100 9.82 8.64 7.08
CA VAL A 100 11.00 8.50 6.23
C VAL A 100 11.42 7.03 6.06
N PRO A 101 11.92 6.63 4.88
CA PRO A 101 12.48 5.29 4.70
C PRO A 101 13.60 5.04 5.71
N ILE A 102 13.62 3.83 6.30
CA ILE A 102 14.70 3.40 7.18
C ILE A 102 16.07 3.63 6.51
N SER A 103 17.09 3.99 7.30
CA SER A 103 18.44 4.23 6.77
C SER A 103 19.03 2.98 6.11
N GLU A 104 19.99 3.14 5.20
CA GLU A 104 20.68 1.99 4.57
C GLU A 104 21.41 1.14 5.61
N ALA A 105 22.00 1.78 6.60
CA ALA A 105 22.72 1.12 7.67
C ALA A 105 21.77 0.28 8.56
N ASP A 106 20.63 0.85 8.97
CA ASP A 106 19.63 0.11 9.75
C ASP A 106 18.96 -0.98 8.93
N PHE A 107 18.66 -0.71 7.64
CA PHE A 107 18.11 -1.75 6.76
C PHE A 107 19.09 -2.93 6.65
N ALA A 108 20.37 -2.67 6.42
CA ALA A 108 21.39 -3.72 6.33
C ALA A 108 21.52 -4.48 7.68
N LYS A 109 21.57 -3.76 8.80
CA LYS A 109 21.64 -4.34 10.14
C LYS A 109 20.48 -5.32 10.37
N PHE A 110 19.25 -4.85 10.29
CA PHE A 110 18.07 -5.68 10.55
C PHE A 110 17.88 -6.80 9.51
N PHE A 111 18.26 -6.55 8.25
CA PHE A 111 18.27 -7.58 7.21
C PHE A 111 19.15 -8.77 7.60
N TRP A 112 20.39 -8.50 8.02
CA TRP A 112 21.32 -9.55 8.40
C TRP A 112 20.91 -10.22 9.72
N GLU A 113 20.35 -9.48 10.67
CA GLU A 113 19.80 -10.09 11.89
C GLU A 113 18.71 -11.13 11.56
N VAL A 114 17.76 -10.79 10.67
CA VAL A 114 16.71 -11.73 10.23
C VAL A 114 17.31 -12.89 9.44
N TRP A 115 18.23 -12.61 8.52
CA TRP A 115 18.86 -13.60 7.67
C TRP A 115 19.63 -14.64 8.50
N ASP A 116 20.49 -14.19 9.38
CA ASP A 116 21.35 -15.04 10.22
C ASP A 116 20.52 -15.86 11.21
N ARG A 117 19.49 -15.28 11.82
CA ARG A 117 18.58 -16.02 12.72
C ARG A 117 17.83 -17.13 11.98
N LEU A 118 17.38 -16.91 10.74
CA LEU A 118 16.76 -17.96 9.93
C LEU A 118 17.75 -19.08 9.59
N GLU A 119 19.03 -18.79 9.40
CA GLU A 119 20.08 -19.81 9.18
C GLU A 119 20.44 -20.57 10.47
N GLN A 120 20.57 -19.87 11.57
CA GLN A 120 20.90 -20.45 12.88
C GLN A 120 19.77 -21.33 13.44
N ASN A 121 18.52 -21.06 13.05
CA ASN A 121 17.35 -21.83 13.43
C ASN A 121 16.70 -22.54 12.23
N PRO A 122 17.36 -23.57 11.66
CA PRO A 122 16.91 -24.22 10.43
C PRO A 122 15.74 -25.19 10.65
N HIS A 123 15.40 -25.50 11.91
CA HIS A 123 14.31 -26.43 12.21
C HIS A 123 12.98 -25.87 11.70
N ARG A 124 12.20 -26.71 11.03
CA ARG A 124 10.90 -26.39 10.45
C ARG A 124 9.86 -27.35 10.98
N ALA A 125 8.82 -26.83 11.57
CA ALA A 125 7.68 -27.60 12.02
C ALA A 125 6.85 -28.12 10.83
N LEU A 126 6.80 -27.32 9.75
CA LEU A 126 6.12 -27.65 8.50
C LEU A 126 7.17 -28.03 7.45
N GLU A 127 7.16 -29.26 6.97
CA GLU A 127 8.10 -29.72 5.92
C GLU A 127 8.01 -28.91 4.64
N THR A 128 6.84 -28.35 4.36
CA THR A 128 6.57 -27.49 3.19
C THR A 128 7.18 -26.11 3.29
N THR A 129 7.51 -25.63 4.50
CA THR A 129 8.07 -24.30 4.71
C THR A 129 9.51 -24.24 4.13
N PRO A 130 9.83 -23.38 3.16
CA PRO A 130 11.20 -23.19 2.70
C PRO A 130 12.12 -22.72 3.83
N LEU A 131 13.42 -22.99 3.71
CA LEU A 131 14.40 -22.54 4.73
C LEU A 131 14.38 -21.01 4.89
N ARG A 132 14.22 -20.29 3.79
CA ARG A 132 14.02 -18.83 3.76
C ARG A 132 12.70 -18.51 3.05
N PRO A 133 11.97 -17.51 3.55
CA PRO A 133 10.73 -17.08 2.91
C PRO A 133 11.02 -16.41 1.55
N VAL A 134 10.08 -16.47 0.64
CA VAL A 134 10.12 -15.69 -0.61
C VAL A 134 10.10 -14.19 -0.32
N TYR A 135 10.54 -13.38 -1.28
CA TYR A 135 10.81 -11.95 -1.16
C TYR A 135 9.78 -11.16 -0.34
N PHE A 136 8.49 -11.24 -0.68
CA PHE A 136 7.46 -10.45 0.01
C PHE A 136 7.29 -10.89 1.47
N ARG A 137 7.29 -12.20 1.73
CA ARG A 137 7.22 -12.75 3.10
C ARG A 137 8.44 -12.33 3.92
N PHE A 138 9.63 -12.37 3.33
CA PHE A 138 10.86 -11.93 3.99
C PHE A 138 10.77 -10.44 4.36
N MET A 139 10.35 -9.59 3.42
CA MET A 139 10.21 -8.16 3.67
C MET A 139 9.17 -7.86 4.75
N THR A 140 8.10 -8.63 4.84
CA THR A 140 7.07 -8.50 5.88
C THR A 140 7.63 -8.90 7.26
N ILE A 141 8.34 -10.03 7.34
CA ILE A 141 9.05 -10.46 8.57
C ILE A 141 10.09 -9.42 9.01
N LEU A 142 10.87 -8.91 8.06
CA LEU A 142 11.84 -7.85 8.31
C LEU A 142 11.16 -6.59 8.87
N ALA A 143 10.02 -6.17 8.29
CA ALA A 143 9.28 -5.02 8.78
C ALA A 143 8.80 -5.23 10.23
N PHE A 144 8.24 -6.38 10.56
CA PHE A 144 7.85 -6.70 11.92
C PHE A 144 9.04 -6.70 12.88
N HIS A 145 10.16 -7.31 12.48
CA HIS A 145 11.38 -7.30 13.27
C HIS A 145 11.89 -5.87 13.56
N VAL A 146 11.91 -5.01 12.53
CA VAL A 146 12.27 -3.59 12.67
C VAL A 146 11.33 -2.87 13.64
N PHE A 147 10.02 -3.03 13.47
CA PHE A 147 9.03 -2.32 14.28
C PHE A 147 9.04 -2.77 15.74
N ILE A 148 9.20 -4.06 16.01
CA ILE A 148 9.35 -4.60 17.35
C ILE A 148 10.65 -4.07 17.98
N SER A 149 11.78 -4.16 17.26
CA SER A 149 13.10 -3.73 17.76
C SER A 149 13.18 -2.23 18.03
N LEU A 150 12.43 -1.41 17.30
CA LEU A 150 12.37 0.05 17.47
C LEU A 150 11.22 0.50 18.39
N GLU A 151 10.44 -0.45 18.93
CA GLU A 151 9.32 -0.20 19.85
C GLU A 151 8.34 0.85 19.32
N VAL A 152 7.89 0.70 18.05
CA VAL A 152 6.96 1.65 17.47
C VAL A 152 5.64 1.70 18.23
N SER A 153 5.05 2.86 18.37
CA SER A 153 3.80 3.09 19.11
C SER A 153 2.54 2.92 18.26
N ALA A 154 2.69 2.96 16.96
CA ALA A 154 1.65 2.67 15.97
C ALA A 154 2.28 2.15 14.69
N THR A 155 1.56 1.30 13.98
CA THR A 155 1.98 0.75 12.68
C THR A 155 0.88 0.89 11.65
N LEU A 156 1.20 1.56 10.55
CA LEU A 156 0.39 1.57 9.33
C LEU A 156 0.84 0.40 8.47
N LEU A 157 -0.03 -0.56 8.22
CA LEU A 157 0.31 -1.81 7.56
C LEU A 157 -0.51 -1.98 6.29
N GLU A 158 0.14 -1.82 5.13
CA GLU A 158 -0.46 -2.05 3.82
C GLU A 158 -0.38 -3.53 3.44
N VAL A 159 -1.51 -4.12 3.05
CA VAL A 159 -1.59 -5.46 2.45
C VAL A 159 -0.92 -5.47 1.09
N GLY A 160 -0.12 -6.49 0.79
CA GLY A 160 0.46 -6.68 -0.53
C GLY A 160 -0.59 -7.04 -1.58
N ILE A 161 -1.16 -8.23 -1.49
CA ILE A 161 -2.19 -8.73 -2.42
C ILE A 161 -3.32 -9.39 -1.63
N GLY A 162 -4.56 -9.06 -1.97
CA GLY A 162 -5.74 -9.65 -1.35
C GLY A 162 -5.97 -9.14 0.06
N GLY A 163 -5.89 -10.00 1.03
CA GLY A 163 -6.10 -9.71 2.46
C GLY A 163 -6.04 -10.99 3.29
N MET A 164 -6.99 -11.90 3.10
CA MET A 164 -7.16 -13.12 3.90
C MET A 164 -5.88 -13.95 4.03
N TYR A 165 -5.17 -14.13 2.94
CA TYR A 165 -3.96 -14.95 2.87
C TYR A 165 -2.69 -14.12 2.66
N ASP A 166 -2.77 -12.80 2.88
CA ASP A 166 -1.59 -11.95 2.79
C ASP A 166 -0.65 -12.16 3.98
N SER A 167 0.65 -12.03 3.76
CA SER A 167 1.64 -12.22 4.81
C SER A 167 1.49 -11.24 5.98
N THR A 168 0.89 -10.08 5.73
CA THR A 168 0.61 -9.09 6.78
C THR A 168 -0.55 -9.50 7.69
N ASN A 169 -1.39 -10.45 7.24
CA ASN A 169 -2.61 -10.85 7.95
C ASN A 169 -2.39 -11.77 9.15
N ILE A 170 -1.12 -12.09 9.48
CA ILE A 170 -0.78 -12.79 10.72
C ILE A 170 -1.04 -11.94 11.98
N VAL A 171 -1.21 -10.64 11.85
CA VAL A 171 -1.66 -9.74 12.92
C VAL A 171 -3.06 -10.14 13.34
N GLN A 172 -3.23 -10.52 14.62
CA GLN A 172 -4.51 -11.03 15.13
C GLN A 172 -5.42 -9.92 15.62
N HIS A 173 -4.86 -8.90 16.27
CA HIS A 173 -5.61 -7.83 16.92
C HIS A 173 -5.15 -6.44 16.41
N PRO A 174 -5.40 -6.11 15.12
CA PRO A 174 -5.20 -4.73 14.67
C PRO A 174 -6.17 -3.82 15.43
N VAL A 175 -5.82 -2.55 15.63
CA VAL A 175 -6.69 -1.59 16.32
C VAL A 175 -7.88 -1.20 15.44
N VAL A 176 -7.66 -1.12 14.12
CA VAL A 176 -8.68 -0.84 13.12
C VAL A 176 -8.27 -1.39 11.76
N THR A 177 -9.24 -1.76 10.95
CA THR A 177 -9.03 -2.25 9.58
C THR A 177 -9.74 -1.37 8.56
N GLY A 178 -9.13 -1.20 7.37
CA GLY A 178 -9.67 -0.36 6.30
C GLY A 178 -9.61 -0.99 4.92
N VAL A 179 -10.69 -0.83 4.14
CA VAL A 179 -10.78 -1.29 2.75
C VAL A 179 -10.92 -0.07 1.83
N THR A 180 -9.94 0.15 0.97
CA THR A 180 -9.98 1.17 -0.08
C THR A 180 -10.76 0.68 -1.30
N ALA A 181 -10.82 1.47 -2.37
CA ALA A 181 -11.60 1.13 -3.56
C ALA A 181 -11.27 -0.27 -4.11
N LEU A 182 -12.32 -1.05 -4.36
CA LEU A 182 -12.26 -2.38 -4.96
C LEU A 182 -12.37 -2.30 -6.48
N GLY A 183 -11.79 -3.28 -7.16
CA GLY A 183 -11.83 -3.47 -8.59
C GLY A 183 -11.19 -4.81 -8.97
N LEU A 184 -11.31 -5.20 -10.21
CA LEU A 184 -10.69 -6.43 -10.72
C LEU A 184 -9.19 -6.20 -10.94
N ASP A 185 -8.37 -6.87 -10.16
CA ASP A 185 -6.92 -6.93 -10.29
C ASP A 185 -6.43 -8.26 -9.70
N HIS A 186 -5.30 -8.77 -10.17
CA HIS A 186 -4.77 -10.08 -9.74
C HIS A 186 -5.82 -11.22 -9.82
N THR A 187 -6.62 -11.22 -10.89
CA THR A 187 -7.79 -12.12 -11.03
C THR A 187 -7.42 -13.60 -10.96
N ALA A 188 -6.23 -13.98 -11.39
CA ALA A 188 -5.73 -15.35 -11.27
C ALA A 188 -5.55 -15.83 -9.80
N ILE A 189 -5.52 -14.91 -8.84
CA ILE A 189 -5.30 -15.20 -7.41
C ILE A 189 -6.55 -14.86 -6.59
N LEU A 190 -7.18 -13.72 -6.88
CA LEU A 190 -8.26 -13.17 -6.05
C LEU A 190 -9.66 -13.53 -6.54
N GLY A 191 -9.77 -14.15 -7.73
CA GLY A 191 -11.04 -14.47 -8.36
C GLY A 191 -11.39 -13.54 -9.51
N HIS A 192 -12.43 -13.89 -10.24
CA HIS A 192 -12.84 -13.24 -11.48
C HIS A 192 -14.03 -12.30 -11.30
N THR A 193 -14.61 -12.26 -10.11
CA THR A 193 -15.74 -11.39 -9.76
C THR A 193 -15.34 -10.39 -8.67
N LEU A 194 -16.07 -9.29 -8.59
CA LEU A 194 -15.83 -8.27 -7.58
C LEU A 194 -16.16 -8.79 -6.17
N GLU A 195 -17.12 -9.69 -6.07
CA GLU A 195 -17.52 -10.36 -4.84
C GLU A 195 -16.40 -11.25 -4.29
N GLU A 196 -15.72 -12.03 -5.16
CA GLU A 196 -14.57 -12.84 -4.77
C GLU A 196 -13.42 -11.98 -4.28
N VAL A 197 -13.11 -10.88 -5.01
CA VAL A 197 -12.11 -9.91 -4.58
C VAL A 197 -12.48 -9.27 -3.25
N ALA A 198 -13.75 -8.90 -3.05
CA ALA A 198 -14.24 -8.32 -1.80
C ALA A 198 -14.09 -9.31 -0.63
N TRP A 199 -14.41 -10.58 -0.85
CA TRP A 199 -14.28 -11.63 0.16
C TRP A 199 -12.81 -11.82 0.58
N GLN A 200 -11.89 -11.92 -0.38
CA GLN A 200 -10.45 -12.02 -0.11
C GLN A 200 -9.93 -10.84 0.72
N LYS A 201 -10.39 -9.63 0.41
CA LYS A 201 -9.95 -8.42 1.12
C LYS A 201 -10.60 -8.28 2.49
N ALA A 202 -11.86 -8.68 2.64
CA ALA A 202 -12.54 -8.73 3.94
C ALA A 202 -11.82 -9.60 4.96
N GLY A 203 -10.96 -10.53 4.51
CA GLY A 203 -10.16 -11.41 5.38
C GLY A 203 -9.23 -10.71 6.36
N ILE A 204 -9.01 -9.39 6.24
CA ILE A 204 -8.29 -8.62 7.26
C ILE A 204 -9.17 -8.21 8.45
N PHE A 205 -10.50 -8.34 8.33
CA PHE A 205 -11.38 -8.05 9.45
C PHE A 205 -11.20 -9.09 10.55
N LYS A 206 -11.26 -8.63 11.80
CA LYS A 206 -10.98 -9.47 12.96
C LYS A 206 -12.08 -9.33 14.01
N PRO A 207 -12.29 -10.36 14.84
CA PRO A 207 -13.27 -10.31 15.93
C PRO A 207 -13.00 -9.10 16.86
N GLY A 208 -14.04 -8.36 17.20
CA GLY A 208 -13.95 -7.22 18.12
C GLY A 208 -13.25 -5.97 17.58
N VAL A 209 -12.77 -5.99 16.32
CA VAL A 209 -12.04 -4.89 15.70
C VAL A 209 -12.97 -4.08 14.78
N PRO A 210 -12.91 -2.73 14.80
CA PRO A 210 -13.64 -1.89 13.86
C PRO A 210 -13.17 -2.11 12.41
N ALA A 211 -14.13 -2.24 11.49
CA ALA A 211 -13.91 -2.41 10.06
C ALA A 211 -14.50 -1.22 9.29
N LEU A 212 -13.67 -0.54 8.52
CA LEU A 212 -14.05 0.61 7.71
C LEU A 212 -13.86 0.30 6.23
N SER A 213 -14.73 0.84 5.37
CA SER A 213 -14.58 0.76 3.91
C SER A 213 -14.98 2.08 3.29
N VAL A 214 -14.32 2.48 2.20
CA VAL A 214 -14.93 3.48 1.32
C VAL A 214 -16.21 2.93 0.71
N GLU A 215 -17.03 3.79 0.10
CA GLU A 215 -18.17 3.35 -0.69
C GLU A 215 -17.70 2.41 -1.80
N GLN A 216 -18.42 1.29 -1.97
CA GLN A 216 -18.12 0.25 -2.94
C GLN A 216 -19.34 0.01 -3.84
N PRO A 217 -19.19 -0.63 -5.01
CA PRO A 217 -20.32 -1.21 -5.72
C PRO A 217 -21.15 -2.11 -4.80
N GLU A 218 -22.47 -2.08 -4.94
CA GLU A 218 -23.43 -2.70 -4.01
C GLU A 218 -23.12 -4.17 -3.72
N ASN A 219 -22.80 -4.96 -4.75
CA ASN A 219 -22.46 -6.38 -4.61
C ASN A 219 -21.20 -6.59 -3.75
N ALA A 220 -20.16 -5.78 -3.94
CA ALA A 220 -18.94 -5.86 -3.14
C ALA A 220 -19.17 -5.38 -1.70
N GLN A 221 -19.93 -4.29 -1.52
CA GLN A 221 -20.25 -3.78 -0.19
C GLN A 221 -21.04 -4.78 0.64
N ALA A 222 -22.02 -5.48 0.01
CA ALA A 222 -22.77 -6.53 0.67
C ALA A 222 -21.88 -7.68 1.17
N VAL A 223 -20.86 -8.07 0.40
CA VAL A 223 -19.87 -9.09 0.81
C VAL A 223 -19.05 -8.60 2.01
N LEU A 224 -18.53 -7.37 1.97
CA LEU A 224 -17.75 -6.81 3.09
C LEU A 224 -18.59 -6.77 4.37
N GLN A 225 -19.84 -6.29 4.29
CA GLN A 225 -20.74 -6.21 5.43
C GLN A 225 -21.10 -7.60 6.00
N LYS A 226 -21.38 -8.55 5.12
CA LYS A 226 -21.65 -9.95 5.51
C LYS A 226 -20.45 -10.55 6.23
N TYR A 227 -19.24 -10.36 5.70
CA TYR A 227 -18.02 -10.90 6.29
C TYR A 227 -17.71 -10.25 7.64
N ALA A 228 -17.84 -8.92 7.77
CA ALA A 228 -17.66 -8.22 9.04
C ALA A 228 -18.60 -8.75 10.14
N LYS A 229 -19.87 -9.00 9.78
CA LYS A 229 -20.84 -9.65 10.69
C LYS A 229 -20.43 -11.08 11.06
N GLN A 230 -19.98 -11.86 10.08
CA GLN A 230 -19.58 -13.28 10.27
C GLN A 230 -18.39 -13.39 11.23
N VAL A 231 -17.38 -12.52 11.11
CA VAL A 231 -16.21 -12.52 11.99
C VAL A 231 -16.44 -11.76 13.30
N GLN A 232 -17.64 -11.22 13.52
CA GLN A 232 -17.98 -10.43 14.71
C GLN A 232 -17.05 -9.21 14.88
N ALA A 233 -16.77 -8.48 13.79
CA ALA A 233 -16.15 -7.17 13.90
C ALA A 233 -16.96 -6.27 14.85
N SER A 234 -16.32 -5.43 15.64
CA SER A 234 -17.05 -4.58 16.62
C SER A 234 -17.99 -3.57 15.93
N SER A 235 -17.65 -3.16 14.72
CA SER A 235 -18.48 -2.32 13.84
C SER A 235 -18.07 -2.50 12.38
N PHE A 236 -19.01 -2.21 11.47
CA PHE A 236 -18.71 -2.01 10.05
C PHE A 236 -19.25 -0.66 9.60
N GLN A 237 -18.35 0.19 9.10
CA GLN A 237 -18.70 1.54 8.67
C GLN A 237 -18.30 1.77 7.21
N VAL A 238 -19.25 2.23 6.40
CA VAL A 238 -18.98 2.79 5.08
C VAL A 238 -18.67 4.27 5.22
N VAL A 239 -17.49 4.68 4.78
CA VAL A 239 -16.99 6.06 4.88
C VAL A 239 -17.25 6.77 3.56
N PRO A 240 -18.21 7.70 3.51
CA PRO A 240 -18.43 8.52 2.31
C PRO A 240 -17.31 9.55 2.14
N VAL A 241 -17.22 10.11 0.94
CA VAL A 241 -16.33 11.25 0.71
C VAL A 241 -16.74 12.42 1.61
N ASN A 242 -15.82 12.86 2.45
CA ASN A 242 -16.06 13.99 3.34
C ASN A 242 -16.10 15.29 2.52
N ARG A 243 -17.25 15.99 2.56
CA ARG A 243 -17.48 17.19 1.75
C ARG A 243 -16.57 18.36 2.10
N ASP A 244 -16.15 18.46 3.35
CA ASP A 244 -15.21 19.51 3.79
C ASP A 244 -13.84 19.37 3.13
N LEU A 245 -13.47 18.14 2.76
CA LEU A 245 -12.20 17.88 2.07
C LEU A 245 -12.21 18.32 0.60
N LEU A 246 -13.38 18.45 -0.04
CA LEU A 246 -13.48 18.89 -1.44
C LEU A 246 -12.90 20.29 -1.67
N HIS A 247 -12.81 21.09 -0.62
CA HIS A 247 -12.21 22.43 -0.65
C HIS A 247 -10.73 22.45 -0.23
N VAL A 248 -10.15 21.28 0.08
CA VAL A 248 -8.75 21.13 0.46
C VAL A 248 -7.93 20.66 -0.74
N LYS A 249 -6.88 21.40 -1.08
CA LYS A 249 -5.89 20.90 -2.06
C LYS A 249 -5.07 19.80 -1.41
N LEU A 250 -5.41 18.54 -1.70
CA LEU A 250 -4.68 17.39 -1.18
C LEU A 250 -3.25 17.34 -1.73
N GLY A 251 -2.32 16.85 -0.94
CA GLY A 251 -0.92 16.66 -1.33
C GLY A 251 -0.73 15.54 -2.37
N LEU A 252 -1.68 14.59 -2.43
CA LEU A 252 -1.76 13.59 -3.50
C LEU A 252 -2.88 14.01 -4.46
N PRO A 253 -2.58 14.35 -5.72
CA PRO A 253 -3.57 14.82 -6.68
C PRO A 253 -4.51 13.71 -7.18
N GLY A 254 -5.70 14.09 -7.63
CA GLY A 254 -6.71 13.24 -8.26
C GLY A 254 -7.99 13.13 -7.44
N ASP A 255 -9.15 13.08 -8.11
CA ASP A 255 -10.46 13.13 -7.44
C ASP A 255 -10.71 11.92 -6.53
N HIS A 256 -10.19 10.75 -6.92
CA HIS A 256 -10.22 9.53 -6.10
C HIS A 256 -9.47 9.67 -4.76
N GLN A 257 -8.56 10.63 -4.63
CA GLN A 257 -7.81 10.86 -3.40
C GLN A 257 -8.69 11.43 -2.29
N TYR A 258 -9.81 12.08 -2.61
CA TYR A 258 -10.75 12.53 -1.58
C TYR A 258 -11.39 11.35 -0.84
N SER A 259 -11.68 10.25 -1.54
CA SER A 259 -12.15 9.01 -0.92
C SER A 259 -11.05 8.38 -0.03
N ASN A 260 -9.81 8.31 -0.54
CA ASN A 260 -8.68 7.78 0.23
C ASN A 260 -8.39 8.64 1.48
N ALA A 261 -8.44 9.97 1.36
CA ALA A 261 -8.23 10.91 2.47
C ALA A 261 -9.35 10.83 3.50
N SER A 262 -10.60 10.65 3.06
CA SER A 262 -11.76 10.46 3.96
C SER A 262 -11.61 9.18 4.77
N LEU A 263 -11.27 8.06 4.12
CA LEU A 263 -11.00 6.80 4.82
C LEU A 263 -9.83 6.95 5.80
N ALA A 264 -8.73 7.59 5.37
CA ALA A 264 -7.57 7.80 6.23
C ALA A 264 -7.92 8.61 7.47
N LEU A 265 -8.72 9.67 7.34
CA LEU A 265 -9.17 10.48 8.46
C LEU A 265 -9.98 9.65 9.46
N GLU A 266 -10.93 8.84 8.99
CA GLU A 266 -11.75 8.00 9.87
C GLU A 266 -10.96 6.84 10.49
N LEU A 267 -10.00 6.25 9.78
CA LEU A 267 -9.09 5.25 10.34
C LEU A 267 -8.27 5.84 11.50
N ILE A 268 -7.70 7.02 11.31
CA ILE A 268 -6.89 7.67 12.35
C ILE A 268 -7.78 8.17 13.51
N ARG A 269 -8.97 8.69 13.24
CA ARG A 269 -9.96 9.04 14.29
C ARG A 269 -10.32 7.81 15.13
N THR A 270 -10.64 6.70 14.48
CA THR A 270 -10.94 5.43 15.15
C THR A 270 -9.76 4.96 16.00
N PHE A 271 -8.54 5.04 15.44
CA PHE A 271 -7.32 4.67 16.15
C PHE A 271 -7.10 5.53 17.41
N VAL A 272 -7.11 6.86 17.30
CA VAL A 272 -6.82 7.75 18.44
C VAL A 272 -7.93 7.78 19.49
N LEU A 273 -9.14 7.36 19.14
CA LEU A 273 -10.27 7.18 20.08
C LEU A 273 -10.22 5.85 20.83
N SER A 274 -9.48 4.88 20.35
CA SER A 274 -9.26 3.60 21.06
C SER A 274 -8.50 3.82 22.37
N ASP A 275 -8.58 2.89 23.30
CA ASP A 275 -7.85 2.98 24.57
C ASP A 275 -6.32 3.03 24.33
N ILE A 276 -5.84 2.26 23.38
CA ILE A 276 -4.44 2.27 22.94
C ILE A 276 -4.06 3.63 22.35
N GLY A 277 -4.89 4.16 21.46
CA GLY A 277 -4.66 5.47 20.83
C GLY A 277 -4.62 6.60 21.84
N LYS A 278 -5.56 6.64 22.80
CA LYS A 278 -5.57 7.62 23.89
C LYS A 278 -4.32 7.56 24.76
N HIS A 279 -3.83 6.33 25.03
CA HIS A 279 -2.64 6.13 25.83
C HIS A 279 -1.36 6.50 25.07
N ARG A 280 -1.21 6.10 23.81
CA ARG A 280 0.01 6.31 23.01
C ARG A 280 0.10 7.69 22.39
N PHE A 281 -1.04 8.32 22.09
CA PHE A 281 -1.15 9.62 21.42
C PHE A 281 -2.11 10.56 22.20
N PRO A 282 -1.82 10.91 23.46
CA PRO A 282 -2.70 11.74 24.26
C PRO A 282 -2.95 13.10 23.59
N GLY A 283 -4.20 13.55 23.58
CA GLY A 283 -4.64 14.81 22.95
C GLY A 283 -4.73 14.79 21.42
N ALA A 284 -4.43 13.66 20.77
CA ALA A 284 -4.55 13.57 19.32
C ALA A 284 -6.01 13.58 18.84
N SER A 285 -6.94 13.06 19.64
CA SER A 285 -8.36 13.05 19.34
C SER A 285 -8.96 14.46 19.23
N GLU A 286 -8.57 15.36 20.12
CA GLU A 286 -8.98 16.77 20.10
C GLU A 286 -8.40 17.48 18.87
N LYS A 287 -7.09 17.27 18.60
CA LYS A 287 -6.41 17.87 17.45
C LYS A 287 -7.00 17.43 16.11
N LEU A 288 -7.53 16.20 16.02
CA LEU A 288 -8.16 15.64 14.83
C LEU A 288 -9.67 15.87 14.78
N GLY A 289 -10.24 16.58 15.75
CA GLY A 289 -11.67 16.91 15.78
C GLY A 289 -12.56 15.67 15.80
N CYS A 290 -12.18 14.64 16.56
CA CYS A 290 -12.91 13.36 16.58
C CYS A 290 -14.33 13.49 17.14
N THR A 291 -14.63 14.56 17.87
CA THR A 291 -15.95 14.87 18.44
C THR A 291 -16.76 15.86 17.61
N GLY A 292 -16.18 16.43 16.54
CA GLY A 292 -16.79 17.45 15.70
C GLY A 292 -17.15 16.95 14.29
N ALA A 293 -18.15 17.61 13.67
CA ALA A 293 -18.57 17.29 12.30
C ALA A 293 -17.60 17.81 11.23
N SER A 294 -16.82 18.88 11.55
CA SER A 294 -15.90 19.51 10.59
C SER A 294 -14.49 18.91 10.62
N VAL A 295 -13.79 19.01 9.51
CA VAL A 295 -12.38 18.66 9.43
C VAL A 295 -11.54 19.81 9.99
N PRO A 296 -10.75 19.61 11.07
CA PRO A 296 -9.97 20.68 11.68
C PRO A 296 -8.77 21.08 10.81
N ASP A 297 -8.26 22.29 11.01
CA ASP A 297 -7.16 22.84 10.21
C ASP A 297 -5.90 21.97 10.27
N LEU A 298 -5.60 21.38 11.43
CA LEU A 298 -4.47 20.44 11.54
C LEU A 298 -4.59 19.27 10.56
N ALA A 299 -5.78 18.67 10.45
CA ALA A 299 -6.01 17.59 9.51
C ALA A 299 -5.95 18.05 8.05
N ARG A 300 -6.48 19.26 7.75
CA ARG A 300 -6.37 19.89 6.42
C ARG A 300 -4.91 20.08 6.03
N VAL A 301 -4.10 20.63 6.92
CA VAL A 301 -2.65 20.85 6.71
C VAL A 301 -1.93 19.51 6.52
N ALA A 302 -2.22 18.49 7.33
CA ALA A 302 -1.63 17.17 7.20
C ALA A 302 -1.94 16.54 5.84
N LEU A 303 -3.20 16.55 5.42
CA LEU A 303 -3.64 15.98 4.15
C LEU A 303 -3.09 16.77 2.93
N SER A 304 -2.93 18.08 3.06
CA SER A 304 -2.33 18.92 2.02
C SER A 304 -0.82 18.71 1.88
N SER A 305 -0.14 18.33 2.95
CA SER A 305 1.31 18.07 2.96
C SER A 305 1.67 16.61 2.70
N ALA A 306 0.68 15.72 2.59
CA ALA A 306 0.94 14.31 2.33
C ALA A 306 1.65 14.13 0.98
N PHE A 307 2.67 13.30 0.96
CA PHE A 307 3.46 13.01 -0.23
C PHE A 307 3.71 11.51 -0.36
N TRP A 308 3.58 11.00 -1.59
CA TRP A 308 3.90 9.62 -1.89
C TRP A 308 4.61 9.50 -3.23
N PRO A 309 5.82 8.90 -3.27
CA PRO A 309 6.57 8.75 -4.52
C PRO A 309 5.78 7.96 -5.58
N GLY A 310 5.83 8.42 -6.83
CA GLY A 310 5.18 7.74 -7.95
C GLY A 310 3.65 7.74 -7.93
N ARG A 311 3.03 8.70 -7.23
CA ARG A 311 1.59 8.95 -7.28
C ARG A 311 1.33 10.38 -7.70
N CYS A 312 1.09 10.57 -8.99
CA CYS A 312 0.92 11.90 -9.61
C CYS A 312 2.04 12.87 -9.14
N GLN A 313 3.26 12.37 -9.09
CA GLN A 313 4.41 13.10 -8.55
C GLN A 313 5.00 14.03 -9.59
N VAL A 314 5.17 15.31 -9.22
CA VAL A 314 5.92 16.29 -10.01
C VAL A 314 7.32 16.44 -9.42
N VAL A 315 8.35 16.19 -10.23
CA VAL A 315 9.74 16.45 -9.88
C VAL A 315 10.20 17.63 -10.74
N PRO A 316 10.37 18.83 -10.16
CA PRO A 316 10.72 20.01 -10.93
C PRO A 316 12.12 19.89 -11.52
N ALA A 317 12.34 20.63 -12.61
CA ALA A 317 13.66 20.77 -13.23
C ALA A 317 14.67 21.29 -12.19
N LYS A 318 15.86 20.71 -12.21
CA LYS A 318 17.03 21.17 -11.46
C LYS A 318 18.10 21.64 -12.45
N GLU A 319 19.11 22.38 -11.99
CA GLU A 319 20.21 22.86 -12.84
C GLU A 319 20.88 21.76 -13.69
N ALA A 320 20.97 20.54 -13.14
CA ALA A 320 21.52 19.36 -13.84
C ALA A 320 20.54 18.71 -14.83
N PHE A 321 19.23 19.00 -14.72
CA PHE A 321 18.18 18.36 -15.53
C PHE A 321 17.16 19.41 -15.96
N HIS A 322 17.25 19.86 -17.19
CA HIS A 322 16.39 20.91 -17.74
C HIS A 322 14.95 20.45 -18.05
N ALA A 323 14.48 19.39 -17.40
CA ALA A 323 13.14 18.82 -17.59
C ALA A 323 12.40 18.64 -16.27
N THR A 324 11.10 18.93 -16.26
CA THR A 324 10.20 18.55 -15.19
C THR A 324 9.68 17.15 -15.47
N TYR A 325 9.80 16.24 -14.49
CA TYR A 325 9.30 14.87 -14.60
C TYR A 325 7.95 14.75 -13.91
N TYR A 326 7.07 14.04 -14.55
CA TYR A 326 5.73 13.69 -14.06
C TYR A 326 5.67 12.17 -13.92
N LEU A 327 5.65 11.68 -12.68
CA LEU A 327 5.80 10.25 -12.37
C LEU A 327 4.52 9.69 -11.78
N ASP A 328 4.02 8.61 -12.39
CA ASP A 328 2.90 7.86 -11.85
C ASP A 328 3.04 6.36 -12.10
N GLY A 329 2.60 5.55 -11.14
CA GLY A 329 2.61 4.09 -11.20
C GLY A 329 1.38 3.48 -11.86
N ALA A 330 0.66 4.22 -12.71
CA ALA A 330 -0.53 3.76 -13.43
C ALA A 330 -0.22 2.53 -14.31
N HIS A 331 -1.00 1.47 -14.15
CA HIS A 331 -0.78 0.20 -14.82
C HIS A 331 -2.06 -0.59 -15.12
N THR A 332 -3.23 0.02 -14.88
CA THR A 332 -4.55 -0.48 -15.28
C THR A 332 -5.27 0.60 -16.08
N VAL A 333 -6.27 0.23 -16.85
CA VAL A 333 -7.06 1.15 -17.67
C VAL A 333 -7.55 2.34 -16.85
N GLU A 334 -8.12 2.08 -15.68
CA GLU A 334 -8.67 3.10 -14.80
C GLU A 334 -7.57 4.04 -14.27
N SER A 335 -6.43 3.49 -13.83
CA SER A 335 -5.33 4.30 -13.31
C SER A 335 -4.65 5.13 -14.41
N VAL A 336 -4.53 4.61 -15.63
CA VAL A 336 -4.01 5.35 -16.78
C VAL A 336 -4.92 6.53 -17.12
N ARG A 337 -6.24 6.35 -17.11
CA ARG A 337 -7.19 7.45 -17.32
C ARG A 337 -7.01 8.57 -16.30
N VAL A 338 -6.94 8.23 -15.03
CA VAL A 338 -6.72 9.22 -13.95
C VAL A 338 -5.37 9.92 -14.10
N CYS A 339 -4.32 9.19 -14.45
CA CYS A 339 -2.98 9.75 -14.70
C CYS A 339 -3.00 10.75 -15.85
N VAL A 340 -3.69 10.43 -16.96
CA VAL A 340 -3.84 11.34 -18.12
C VAL A 340 -4.60 12.61 -17.73
N GLN A 341 -5.72 12.49 -17.03
CA GLN A 341 -6.50 13.65 -16.56
C GLN A 341 -5.66 14.56 -15.68
N TRP A 342 -4.91 13.99 -14.75
CA TRP A 342 -3.99 14.74 -13.92
C TRP A 342 -2.92 15.44 -14.76
N PHE A 343 -2.23 14.71 -15.65
CA PHE A 343 -1.14 15.26 -16.46
C PHE A 343 -1.62 16.39 -17.38
N VAL A 344 -2.79 16.24 -18.02
CA VAL A 344 -3.40 17.28 -18.84
C VAL A 344 -3.69 18.53 -18.02
N ARG A 345 -4.31 18.39 -16.84
CA ARG A 345 -4.62 19.52 -15.93
C ARG A 345 -3.33 20.21 -15.44
N GLU A 346 -2.37 19.43 -14.97
CA GLU A 346 -1.12 19.95 -14.42
C GLU A 346 -0.28 20.69 -15.48
N THR A 347 -0.35 20.24 -16.74
CA THR A 347 0.42 20.84 -17.84
C THR A 347 -0.38 21.80 -18.72
N ALA A 348 -1.62 22.16 -18.36
CA ALA A 348 -2.51 22.98 -19.18
C ALA A 348 -1.90 24.37 -19.53
N GLN A 349 -1.19 24.98 -18.60
CA GLN A 349 -0.52 26.28 -18.78
C GLN A 349 0.92 26.14 -19.29
N ASN A 350 1.43 24.92 -19.42
CA ASN A 350 2.80 24.68 -19.84
C ASN A 350 2.88 24.41 -21.35
N LYS A 351 3.46 25.36 -22.11
CA LYS A 351 3.64 25.27 -23.55
C LYS A 351 4.89 24.47 -23.98
N GLN A 352 5.70 24.01 -23.04
CA GLN A 352 6.88 23.22 -23.35
C GLN A 352 6.50 21.87 -23.99
N PRO A 353 7.36 21.33 -24.88
CA PRO A 353 7.12 20.05 -25.52
C PRO A 353 7.05 18.94 -24.45
N LYS A 354 6.04 18.08 -24.60
CA LYS A 354 5.80 16.94 -23.71
C LYS A 354 6.38 15.69 -24.34
N VAL A 355 7.00 14.86 -23.50
CA VAL A 355 7.56 13.56 -23.89
C VAL A 355 6.95 12.49 -23.01
N LEU A 356 6.50 11.41 -23.61
CA LEU A 356 6.03 10.22 -22.90
C LEU A 356 7.16 9.18 -22.86
N VAL A 357 7.46 8.68 -21.68
CA VAL A 357 8.25 7.46 -21.49
C VAL A 357 7.28 6.40 -20.98
N PHE A 358 7.11 5.34 -21.74
CA PHE A 358 6.14 4.29 -21.45
C PHE A 358 6.81 2.93 -21.31
N ASN A 359 6.46 2.24 -20.24
CA ASN A 359 6.83 0.86 -19.99
C ASN A 359 5.59 0.07 -19.59
N CYS A 360 5.54 -1.19 -19.99
CA CYS A 360 4.49 -2.12 -19.60
C CYS A 360 5.11 -3.46 -19.27
N THR A 361 4.89 -3.94 -18.05
CA THR A 361 5.42 -5.23 -17.59
C THR A 361 4.65 -6.40 -18.19
N ASN A 362 5.29 -7.57 -18.29
CA ASN A 362 4.69 -8.80 -18.81
C ASN A 362 3.38 -9.16 -18.11
N GLY A 363 2.44 -9.71 -18.88
CA GLY A 363 1.10 -10.06 -18.42
C GLY A 363 0.07 -8.94 -18.50
N ARG A 364 0.47 -7.72 -18.92
CA ARG A 364 -0.43 -6.60 -19.21
C ARG A 364 -0.41 -6.26 -20.69
N SER A 365 -1.55 -5.85 -21.25
CA SER A 365 -1.64 -5.45 -22.64
C SER A 365 -1.28 -3.98 -22.81
N ALA A 366 -0.10 -3.68 -23.34
CA ALA A 366 0.33 -2.33 -23.68
C ALA A 366 -0.66 -1.64 -24.63
N ASN A 367 -1.22 -2.39 -25.59
CA ASN A 367 -2.19 -1.87 -26.54
C ASN A 367 -3.45 -1.32 -25.84
N PHE A 368 -3.99 -2.05 -24.84
CA PHE A 368 -5.16 -1.59 -24.09
C PHE A 368 -4.86 -0.34 -23.26
N LEU A 369 -3.69 -0.28 -22.64
CA LEU A 369 -3.29 0.88 -21.83
C LEU A 369 -3.09 2.12 -22.70
N LEU A 370 -2.41 1.97 -23.85
CA LEU A 370 -2.19 3.07 -24.79
C LEU A 370 -3.50 3.51 -25.45
N ALA A 371 -4.37 2.58 -25.84
CA ALA A 371 -5.69 2.92 -26.38
C ALA A 371 -6.50 3.73 -25.36
N SER A 372 -6.51 3.30 -24.09
CA SER A 372 -7.18 4.02 -22.99
C SER A 372 -6.60 5.41 -22.76
N MET A 373 -5.27 5.57 -22.89
CA MET A 373 -4.60 6.87 -22.82
C MET A 373 -5.08 7.80 -23.94
N LEU A 374 -5.10 7.31 -25.18
CA LEU A 374 -5.54 8.09 -26.35
C LEU A 374 -7.03 8.47 -26.25
N GLU A 375 -7.88 7.57 -25.80
CA GLU A 375 -9.29 7.86 -25.54
C GLU A 375 -9.46 8.97 -24.50
N GLU A 376 -8.69 8.90 -23.40
CA GLU A 376 -8.81 9.87 -22.33
C GLU A 376 -8.27 11.25 -22.72
N LEU A 377 -7.19 11.32 -23.51
CA LEU A 377 -6.72 12.58 -24.11
C LEU A 377 -7.81 13.24 -24.95
N LYS A 378 -8.55 12.46 -25.79
CA LYS A 378 -9.68 12.98 -26.58
C LYS A 378 -10.79 13.52 -25.68
N LYS A 379 -11.14 12.84 -24.58
CA LYS A 379 -12.14 13.31 -23.61
C LYS A 379 -11.71 14.60 -22.91
N CYS A 380 -10.41 14.76 -22.66
CA CYS A 380 -9.82 16.00 -22.17
C CYS A 380 -9.73 17.11 -23.22
N GLN A 381 -10.29 16.90 -24.43
CA GLN A 381 -10.26 17.84 -25.55
C GLN A 381 -8.85 18.21 -26.01
N VAL A 382 -7.93 17.26 -25.94
CA VAL A 382 -6.54 17.40 -26.36
C VAL A 382 -6.32 16.57 -27.61
N ASP A 383 -5.61 17.14 -28.58
CA ASP A 383 -5.23 16.39 -29.78
C ASP A 383 -4.17 15.34 -29.46
N ALA A 384 -4.59 14.09 -29.43
CA ALA A 384 -3.74 12.96 -29.08
C ALA A 384 -2.54 12.76 -30.03
N GLN A 385 -2.64 13.26 -31.30
CA GLN A 385 -1.54 13.11 -32.25
C GLN A 385 -0.39 14.09 -32.03
N THR A 386 -0.68 15.24 -31.44
CA THR A 386 0.29 16.33 -31.24
C THR A 386 0.64 16.58 -29.78
N PHE A 387 -0.11 16.02 -28.83
CA PHE A 387 0.06 16.27 -27.41
C PHE A 387 1.45 15.89 -26.91
N PHE A 388 1.94 14.70 -27.30
CA PHE A 388 3.30 14.27 -27.04
C PHE A 388 4.16 14.50 -28.29
N ARG A 389 5.22 15.30 -28.15
CA ARG A 389 6.17 15.51 -29.24
C ARG A 389 6.99 14.26 -29.56
N ARG A 390 7.23 13.41 -28.55
CA ARG A 390 7.94 12.12 -28.68
C ARG A 390 7.37 11.13 -27.68
N VAL A 391 7.41 9.87 -28.06
CA VAL A 391 7.08 8.73 -27.18
C VAL A 391 8.24 7.76 -27.22
N PHE A 392 8.74 7.38 -26.04
CA PHE A 392 9.78 6.39 -25.88
C PHE A 392 9.19 5.15 -25.22
N PHE A 393 9.39 4.00 -25.85
CA PHE A 393 9.09 2.71 -25.29
C PHE A 393 10.38 2.12 -24.72
N CYS A 394 10.38 1.73 -23.47
CA CYS A 394 11.53 1.15 -22.81
C CYS A 394 11.18 -0.19 -22.18
N THR A 395 12.19 -1.02 -21.99
CA THR A 395 12.12 -2.26 -21.25
C THR A 395 12.73 -2.08 -19.87
N ASN A 396 12.36 -2.96 -18.93
CA ASN A 396 13.03 -2.97 -17.62
C ASN A 396 14.36 -3.71 -17.76
N ASN A 397 15.48 -3.03 -17.59
CA ASN A 397 16.77 -3.65 -17.39
C ASN A 397 16.95 -3.91 -15.90
N THR A 398 16.96 -5.19 -15.52
CA THR A 398 17.00 -5.58 -14.09
C THR A 398 18.42 -5.58 -13.54
N TYR A 399 19.44 -5.65 -14.41
CA TYR A 399 20.86 -5.69 -14.05
C TYR A 399 21.68 -4.66 -14.82
N ALA A 400 22.74 -4.14 -14.19
CA ALA A 400 23.64 -3.17 -14.79
C ALA A 400 24.44 -3.71 -16.00
N ASP A 401 24.58 -5.04 -16.10
CA ASP A 401 25.23 -5.77 -17.21
C ASP A 401 24.30 -6.02 -18.41
N GLY A 402 23.05 -5.54 -18.36
CA GLY A 402 22.05 -5.74 -19.41
C GLY A 402 21.38 -7.11 -19.38
N GLY A 403 21.67 -7.95 -18.39
CA GLY A 403 20.96 -9.21 -18.17
C GLY A 403 19.50 -8.93 -17.81
N SER A 404 18.57 -9.53 -18.56
CA SER A 404 17.15 -9.52 -18.19
C SER A 404 16.82 -10.83 -17.50
N ALA A 405 16.54 -10.80 -16.21
CA ALA A 405 15.78 -11.88 -15.59
C ALA A 405 14.30 -11.58 -15.80
N SER A 406 13.67 -12.30 -16.72
CA SER A 406 12.22 -12.21 -16.97
C SER A 406 11.37 -12.52 -15.73
N ASP A 407 11.97 -13.02 -14.70
CA ASP A 407 11.44 -13.50 -13.43
C ASP A 407 11.53 -12.47 -12.29
N LEU A 408 12.26 -11.37 -12.45
CA LEU A 408 12.37 -10.32 -11.42
C LEU A 408 11.29 -9.25 -11.52
N MET A 409 10.20 -9.55 -12.20
CA MET A 409 9.08 -8.64 -12.33
C MET A 409 8.08 -8.87 -11.22
N SER A 410 8.12 -7.97 -10.29
CA SER A 410 7.08 -7.82 -9.26
C SER A 410 5.80 -7.24 -9.82
#